data_cb45086109143ded92c6ed21935fc15c
#
_entry.id   cb45086109143ded92c6ed21935fc15c
#
_cell.length_a   1.000
_cell.length_b   1.000
_cell.length_c   1.000
_cell.angle_alpha   90.00
_cell.angle_beta   90.00
_cell.angle_gamma   90.00
#
_symmetry.space_group_name_H-M   'P 1'
#
loop_
_entity.id
_entity.type
_entity.pdbx_description
1 polymer ?
#
loop_
_entity_poly.entity_id
_entity_poly.type
_entity_poly.pdbx_seq_one_letter_code
_entity_poly.pdbx_strand_id
1 'polypeptide(L)'
;MSAVTHDIAYRVAGHLKPEDVINLGIGLPTLVADYVPEGVKVFLHTENGMVGAGPTPEPDKVDPELINAGKLPVTEDIGAAYFSSSESFAMIRGGHVSVVVLGVLQVDRLGRIANWAIPGKPILGVGGAMDLLVGAKKVIVATTHLTRKGDPKIVEECSFPLTGARPADLIVTEHATFSVDEEGLVLEEIAPDSTFEWVRSNTPAPFRNSATLEAV
;
A
#
# COMPACT_ATOMS: atom_id res chain seq x y z
N MET A 1 2.13 -16.54 -2.95
CA MET A 1 2.85 -15.48 -2.20
C MET A 1 3.36 -16.09 -0.89
N SER A 2 4.32 -15.47 -0.19
CA SER A 2 4.91 -16.02 1.04
C SER A 2 4.06 -15.72 2.27
N ALA A 3 4.26 -16.47 3.39
CA ALA A 3 3.59 -16.19 4.67
C ALA A 3 3.82 -14.72 5.11
N VAL A 4 5.03 -14.20 4.91
CA VAL A 4 5.39 -12.80 5.21
C VAL A 4 4.49 -11.78 4.49
N THR A 5 4.15 -12.01 3.22
CA THR A 5 3.28 -11.08 2.48
C THR A 5 1.84 -11.12 2.97
N HIS A 6 1.37 -12.26 3.47
CA HIS A 6 0.05 -12.41 4.08
C HIS A 6 -0.01 -11.70 5.45
N ASP A 7 1.05 -11.79 6.24
CA ASP A 7 1.15 -11.08 7.51
C ASP A 7 1.09 -9.56 7.34
N ILE A 8 1.87 -9.01 6.40
CA ILE A 8 1.82 -7.58 6.07
C ILE A 8 0.41 -7.16 5.63
N ALA A 9 -0.24 -7.95 4.76
CA ALA A 9 -1.57 -7.65 4.26
C ALA A 9 -2.62 -7.64 5.39
N TYR A 10 -2.55 -8.61 6.31
CA TYR A 10 -3.39 -8.66 7.51
C TYR A 10 -3.22 -7.40 8.38
N ARG A 11 -1.98 -6.98 8.65
CA ARG A 11 -1.69 -5.79 9.44
C ARG A 11 -2.21 -4.52 8.77
N VAL A 12 -2.03 -4.38 7.45
CA VAL A 12 -2.57 -3.25 6.68
C VAL A 12 -4.10 -3.22 6.75
N ALA A 13 -4.77 -4.37 6.62
CA ALA A 13 -6.23 -4.45 6.68
C ALA A 13 -6.80 -3.96 8.01
N GLY A 14 -6.07 -4.11 9.13
CA GLY A 14 -6.43 -3.57 10.43
C GLY A 14 -6.51 -2.03 10.51
N HIS A 15 -5.94 -1.33 9.52
CA HIS A 15 -6.00 0.14 9.43
C HIS A 15 -7.14 0.67 8.55
N LEU A 16 -7.94 -0.22 7.95
CA LEU A 16 -9.09 0.13 7.13
C LEU A 16 -10.32 0.39 7.99
N LYS A 17 -11.18 1.27 7.52
CA LYS A 17 -12.41 1.66 8.20
C LYS A 17 -13.63 1.31 7.36
N PRO A 18 -14.82 1.13 7.98
CA PRO A 18 -16.06 1.00 7.23
C PRO A 18 -16.24 2.16 6.25
N GLU A 19 -16.76 1.84 5.05
CA GLU A 19 -17.05 2.76 3.96
C GLU A 19 -15.81 3.39 3.28
N ASP A 20 -14.60 2.94 3.61
CA ASP A 20 -13.41 3.35 2.85
C ASP A 20 -13.54 2.94 1.37
N VAL A 21 -13.25 3.88 0.48
CA VAL A 21 -12.98 3.62 -0.93
C VAL A 21 -11.48 3.38 -1.06
N ILE A 22 -11.09 2.16 -1.43
CA ILE A 22 -9.72 1.69 -1.35
C ILE A 22 -9.19 1.37 -2.75
N ASN A 23 -8.00 1.86 -3.08
CA ASN A 23 -7.26 1.39 -4.24
C ASN A 23 -6.05 0.57 -3.79
N LEU A 24 -5.89 -0.62 -4.35
CA LEU A 24 -4.82 -1.55 -4.02
C LEU A 24 -3.82 -1.63 -5.18
N GLY A 25 -2.58 -1.25 -4.93
CA GLY A 25 -1.47 -1.42 -5.86
C GLY A 25 -1.22 -2.90 -6.21
N ILE A 26 -0.56 -3.13 -7.34
CA ILE A 26 -0.27 -4.48 -7.85
C ILE A 26 0.67 -5.24 -6.91
N GLY A 27 0.46 -6.53 -6.76
CA GLY A 27 1.31 -7.45 -5.99
C GLY A 27 0.86 -7.59 -4.54
N LEU A 28 1.76 -7.37 -3.55
CA LEU A 28 1.43 -7.51 -2.12
C LEU A 28 0.16 -6.73 -1.70
N PRO A 29 -0.02 -5.47 -2.11
CA PRO A 29 -1.22 -4.71 -1.73
C PRO A 29 -2.54 -5.39 -2.10
N THR A 30 -2.62 -6.16 -3.19
CA THR A 30 -3.88 -6.83 -3.58
C THR A 30 -4.36 -7.84 -2.56
N LEU A 31 -3.45 -8.42 -1.76
CA LEU A 31 -3.82 -9.37 -0.70
C LEU A 31 -4.61 -8.73 0.44
N VAL A 32 -4.55 -7.41 0.59
CA VAL A 32 -5.23 -6.71 1.70
C VAL A 32 -6.74 -6.93 1.65
N ALA A 33 -7.31 -7.09 0.45
CA ALA A 33 -8.72 -7.39 0.26
C ALA A 33 -9.17 -8.69 0.96
N ASP A 34 -8.28 -9.69 1.03
CA ASP A 34 -8.57 -11.00 1.62
C ASP A 34 -8.60 -10.96 3.17
N TYR A 35 -8.12 -9.87 3.77
CA TYR A 35 -7.97 -9.70 5.22
C TYR A 35 -8.83 -8.59 5.81
N VAL A 36 -9.70 -7.98 5.03
CA VAL A 36 -10.63 -6.97 5.56
C VAL A 36 -11.45 -7.62 6.69
N PRO A 37 -11.47 -7.05 7.90
CA PRO A 37 -12.15 -7.66 9.05
C PRO A 37 -13.63 -7.90 8.77
N GLU A 38 -14.16 -9.00 9.30
CA GLU A 38 -15.59 -9.33 9.19
C GLU A 38 -16.43 -8.17 9.75
N GLY A 39 -17.44 -7.76 9.00
CA GLY A 39 -18.31 -6.61 9.37
C GLY A 39 -17.77 -5.24 8.94
N VAL A 40 -16.55 -5.14 8.43
CA VAL A 40 -16.00 -3.92 7.83
C VAL A 40 -16.28 -3.93 6.34
N LYS A 41 -17.30 -3.20 5.90
CA LYS A 41 -17.58 -3.05 4.48
C LYS A 41 -16.70 -1.94 3.88
N VAL A 42 -15.91 -2.29 2.88
CA VAL A 42 -15.08 -1.37 2.08
C VAL A 42 -15.49 -1.44 0.61
N PHE A 43 -15.10 -0.44 -0.18
CA PHE A 43 -15.35 -0.40 -1.62
C PHE A 43 -14.02 -0.42 -2.38
N LEU A 44 -13.73 -1.52 -3.06
CA LEU A 44 -12.52 -1.61 -3.86
C LEU A 44 -12.69 -0.80 -5.16
N HIS A 45 -11.82 0.16 -5.36
CA HIS A 45 -11.69 0.98 -6.56
C HIS A 45 -10.53 0.47 -7.40
N THR A 46 -10.72 0.33 -8.69
CA THR A 46 -9.66 0.00 -9.63
C THR A 46 -9.52 1.13 -10.66
N GLU A 47 -8.30 1.62 -10.87
CA GLU A 47 -8.07 2.82 -11.68
C GLU A 47 -8.39 2.62 -13.17
N ASN A 48 -8.53 1.40 -13.65
CA ASN A 48 -9.01 1.11 -15.00
C ASN A 48 -10.50 1.44 -15.21
N GLY A 49 -11.28 1.64 -14.13
CA GLY A 49 -12.64 2.20 -14.25
C GLY A 49 -13.75 1.44 -13.53
N MET A 50 -13.51 0.96 -12.31
CA MET A 50 -14.54 0.28 -11.52
C MET A 50 -14.43 0.66 -10.04
N VAL A 51 -15.58 0.78 -9.37
CA VAL A 51 -15.71 0.76 -7.92
C VAL A 51 -16.68 -0.36 -7.52
N GLY A 52 -16.40 -1.05 -6.43
CA GLY A 52 -17.13 -2.25 -6.01
C GLY A 52 -16.60 -3.51 -6.70
N ALA A 53 -15.30 -3.57 -6.97
CA ALA A 53 -14.65 -4.81 -7.38
C ALA A 53 -14.75 -5.84 -6.24
N GLY A 54 -15.26 -7.01 -6.55
CA GLY A 54 -15.37 -8.13 -5.64
C GLY A 54 -14.17 -9.09 -5.72
N PRO A 55 -14.25 -10.25 -5.06
CA PRO A 55 -13.21 -11.25 -5.05
C PRO A 55 -12.94 -11.87 -6.43
N THR A 56 -11.83 -12.61 -6.54
CA THR A 56 -11.53 -13.42 -7.72
C THR A 56 -12.64 -14.44 -7.96
N PRO A 57 -13.21 -14.54 -9.17
CA PRO A 57 -14.27 -15.51 -9.47
C PRO A 57 -13.74 -16.97 -9.48
N GLU A 58 -14.67 -17.92 -9.30
CA GLU A 58 -14.39 -19.32 -9.55
C GLU A 58 -13.98 -19.53 -11.03
N PRO A 59 -13.13 -20.54 -11.35
CA PRO A 59 -12.58 -20.72 -12.70
C PRO A 59 -13.62 -20.84 -13.82
N ASP A 60 -14.79 -21.39 -13.51
CA ASP A 60 -15.92 -21.58 -14.44
C ASP A 60 -16.82 -20.33 -14.58
N LYS A 61 -16.57 -19.29 -13.77
CA LYS A 61 -17.33 -18.03 -13.72
C LYS A 61 -16.52 -16.81 -14.12
N VAL A 62 -15.31 -17.03 -14.65
CA VAL A 62 -14.43 -15.93 -15.08
C VAL A 62 -15.05 -15.21 -16.28
N ASP A 63 -15.29 -13.91 -16.13
CA ASP A 63 -15.54 -13.00 -17.24
C ASP A 63 -14.20 -12.38 -17.66
N PRO A 64 -13.71 -12.64 -18.89
CA PRO A 64 -12.41 -12.13 -19.34
C PRO A 64 -12.40 -10.61 -19.57
N GLU A 65 -13.55 -9.97 -19.65
CA GLU A 65 -13.68 -8.52 -19.79
C GLU A 65 -13.73 -7.80 -18.43
N LEU A 66 -14.01 -8.56 -17.33
CA LEU A 66 -14.09 -8.02 -15.98
C LEU A 66 -12.77 -8.23 -15.21
N ILE A 67 -11.87 -7.27 -15.33
CA ILE A 67 -10.55 -7.33 -14.75
C ILE A 67 -10.22 -6.06 -13.95
N ASN A 68 -9.42 -6.22 -12.89
CA ASN A 68 -8.86 -5.09 -12.16
C ASN A 68 -7.67 -4.46 -12.92
N ALA A 69 -7.12 -3.37 -12.39
CA ALA A 69 -5.96 -2.68 -12.98
C ALA A 69 -4.70 -3.56 -13.03
N GLY A 70 -4.60 -4.59 -12.19
CA GLY A 70 -3.56 -5.61 -12.23
C GLY A 70 -3.78 -6.71 -13.28
N LYS A 71 -4.83 -6.60 -14.11
CA LYS A 71 -5.24 -7.58 -15.14
C LYS A 71 -5.66 -8.94 -14.56
N LEU A 72 -6.10 -8.95 -13.31
CA LEU A 72 -6.64 -10.15 -12.68
C LEU A 72 -8.17 -10.12 -12.77
N PRO A 73 -8.82 -11.28 -13.04
CA PRO A 73 -10.27 -11.38 -13.02
C PRO A 73 -10.82 -11.01 -11.64
N VAL A 74 -11.92 -10.27 -11.64
CA VAL A 74 -12.68 -9.93 -10.43
C VAL A 74 -14.15 -10.20 -10.65
N THR A 75 -14.91 -10.27 -9.56
CA THR A 75 -16.37 -10.20 -9.57
C THR A 75 -16.82 -8.76 -9.32
N GLU A 76 -18.10 -8.51 -9.38
CA GLU A 76 -18.70 -7.25 -8.96
C GLU A 76 -19.52 -7.44 -7.69
N ASP A 77 -19.40 -6.49 -6.77
CA ASP A 77 -20.26 -6.40 -5.60
C ASP A 77 -21.59 -5.75 -5.97
N ILE A 78 -22.63 -6.01 -5.18
CA ILE A 78 -23.93 -5.34 -5.35
C ILE A 78 -23.75 -3.83 -5.20
N GLY A 79 -24.08 -3.08 -6.24
CA GLY A 79 -23.90 -1.62 -6.31
C GLY A 79 -22.58 -1.20 -6.93
N ALA A 80 -21.85 -2.12 -7.56
CA ALA A 80 -20.68 -1.78 -8.36
C ALA A 80 -21.04 -0.80 -9.50
N ALA A 81 -20.10 0.08 -9.83
CA ALA A 81 -20.25 1.04 -10.91
C ALA A 81 -19.00 1.04 -11.81
N TYR A 82 -19.24 1.24 -13.10
CA TYR A 82 -18.23 1.32 -14.14
C TYR A 82 -18.16 2.74 -14.70
N PHE A 83 -16.96 3.18 -15.02
CA PHE A 83 -16.68 4.50 -15.56
C PHE A 83 -15.41 4.46 -16.42
N SER A 84 -15.19 5.51 -17.18
CA SER A 84 -13.97 5.61 -17.99
C SER A 84 -12.74 5.77 -17.11
N SER A 85 -11.55 5.39 -17.61
CA SER A 85 -10.30 5.64 -16.89
C SER A 85 -10.07 7.12 -16.60
N SER A 86 -10.54 8.03 -17.48
CA SER A 86 -10.46 9.47 -17.25
C SER A 86 -11.29 9.92 -16.04
N GLU A 87 -12.51 9.38 -15.88
CA GLU A 87 -13.35 9.63 -14.70
C GLU A 87 -12.74 9.03 -13.44
N SER A 88 -12.17 7.82 -13.54
CA SER A 88 -11.45 7.18 -12.46
C SER A 88 -10.31 8.06 -11.92
N PHE A 89 -9.46 8.56 -12.81
CA PHE A 89 -8.36 9.46 -12.42
C PHE A 89 -8.86 10.83 -11.94
N ALA A 90 -10.00 11.32 -12.43
CA ALA A 90 -10.64 12.51 -11.88
C ALA A 90 -11.11 12.29 -10.44
N MET A 91 -11.68 11.12 -10.11
CA MET A 91 -12.05 10.75 -8.74
C MET A 91 -10.82 10.66 -7.83
N ILE A 92 -9.73 10.04 -8.29
CA ILE A 92 -8.47 9.96 -7.54
C ILE A 92 -7.96 11.37 -7.22
N ARG A 93 -7.78 12.21 -8.24
CA ARG A 93 -7.28 13.60 -8.10
C ARG A 93 -8.22 14.49 -7.30
N GLY A 94 -9.52 14.21 -7.34
CA GLY A 94 -10.56 14.90 -6.56
C GLY A 94 -10.62 14.48 -5.09
N GLY A 95 -9.75 13.56 -4.62
CA GLY A 95 -9.73 13.12 -3.23
C GLY A 95 -10.89 12.19 -2.84
N HIS A 96 -11.49 11.48 -3.81
CA HIS A 96 -12.60 10.55 -3.56
C HIS A 96 -12.14 9.13 -3.21
N VAL A 97 -10.85 8.83 -3.33
CA VAL A 97 -10.25 7.59 -2.82
C VAL A 97 -9.82 7.82 -1.36
N SER A 98 -10.38 7.05 -0.42
CA SER A 98 -10.09 7.19 1.02
C SER A 98 -8.68 6.70 1.33
N VAL A 99 -8.34 5.52 0.84
CA VAL A 99 -7.07 4.84 1.15
C VAL A 99 -6.46 4.28 -0.13
N VAL A 100 -5.18 4.53 -0.33
CA VAL A 100 -4.38 3.78 -1.30
C VAL A 100 -3.34 2.94 -0.56
N VAL A 101 -3.19 1.68 -0.99
CA VAL A 101 -2.11 0.81 -0.50
C VAL A 101 -1.10 0.62 -1.62
N LEU A 102 0.14 1.04 -1.42
CA LEU A 102 1.19 0.98 -2.43
C LEU A 102 2.36 0.09 -2.00
N GLY A 103 2.82 -0.76 -2.91
CA GLY A 103 4.12 -1.40 -2.79
C GLY A 103 5.24 -0.44 -3.16
N VAL A 104 6.41 -0.59 -2.52
CA VAL A 104 7.57 0.28 -2.76
C VAL A 104 8.85 -0.50 -2.98
N LEU A 105 9.80 0.14 -3.66
CA LEU A 105 11.19 -0.30 -3.75
C LEU A 105 11.99 0.28 -2.57
N GLN A 106 11.76 1.56 -2.25
CA GLN A 106 12.34 2.27 -1.11
C GLN A 106 11.34 3.28 -0.56
N VAL A 107 11.48 3.59 0.73
CA VAL A 107 10.85 4.74 1.40
C VAL A 107 11.90 5.42 2.26
N ASP A 108 11.95 6.77 2.26
CA ASP A 108 12.96 7.51 2.99
C ASP A 108 12.48 8.00 4.36
N ARG A 109 13.40 8.65 5.11
CA ARG A 109 13.17 9.20 6.44
C ARG A 109 12.03 10.21 6.55
N LEU A 110 11.61 10.80 5.43
CA LEU A 110 10.48 11.74 5.33
C LEU A 110 9.21 11.06 4.82
N GLY A 111 9.21 9.72 4.67
CA GLY A 111 8.07 8.96 4.14
C GLY A 111 7.88 9.08 2.63
N ARG A 112 8.81 9.69 1.88
CA ARG A 112 8.72 9.78 0.43
C ARG A 112 9.06 8.43 -0.19
N ILE A 113 8.31 8.04 -1.20
CA ILE A 113 8.39 6.70 -1.79
C ILE A 113 9.02 6.69 -3.18
N ALA A 114 9.71 5.59 -3.49
CA ALA A 114 10.18 5.23 -4.82
C ALA A 114 9.62 3.84 -5.19
N ASN A 115 8.80 3.74 -6.24
CA ASN A 115 8.14 2.48 -6.56
C ASN A 115 8.08 2.14 -8.06
N TRP A 116 8.65 2.95 -8.95
CA TRP A 116 8.40 2.79 -10.40
C TRP A 116 9.65 2.53 -11.24
N ALA A 117 10.84 2.85 -10.76
CA ALA A 117 12.07 2.68 -11.51
C ALA A 117 13.25 2.24 -10.63
N ILE A 118 14.06 1.32 -11.17
CA ILE A 118 15.36 0.95 -10.62
C ILE A 118 16.40 1.41 -11.64
N PRO A 119 17.36 2.28 -11.26
CA PRO A 119 18.41 2.73 -12.17
C PRO A 119 19.14 1.56 -12.86
N GLY A 120 19.33 1.66 -14.17
CA GLY A 120 19.97 0.62 -14.97
C GLY A 120 19.10 -0.60 -15.32
N LYS A 121 17.81 -0.60 -14.96
CA LYS A 121 16.85 -1.64 -15.38
C LYS A 121 15.77 -1.06 -16.30
N PRO A 122 15.15 -1.89 -17.17
CA PRO A 122 14.01 -1.45 -17.97
C PRO A 122 12.89 -0.88 -17.11
N ILE A 123 12.33 0.26 -17.52
CA ILE A 123 11.22 0.92 -16.85
C ILE A 123 9.93 0.39 -17.48
N LEU A 124 9.05 -0.18 -16.66
CA LEU A 124 7.73 -0.65 -17.10
C LEU A 124 6.66 0.45 -17.15
N GLY A 125 6.97 1.63 -16.58
CA GLY A 125 6.05 2.76 -16.45
C GLY A 125 5.62 3.00 -15.00
N VAL A 126 5.12 4.21 -14.75
CA VAL A 126 4.70 4.62 -13.40
C VAL A 126 3.27 4.15 -13.07
N GLY A 127 2.47 3.77 -14.08
CA GLY A 127 1.06 3.47 -13.89
C GLY A 127 0.32 4.65 -13.25
N GLY A 128 -0.66 4.35 -12.39
CA GLY A 128 -1.43 5.32 -11.62
C GLY A 128 -0.77 5.78 -10.31
N ALA A 129 0.43 5.29 -9.98
CA ALA A 129 1.01 5.46 -8.64
C ALA A 129 1.21 6.93 -8.23
N MET A 130 1.59 7.81 -9.17
CA MET A 130 1.78 9.24 -8.89
C MET A 130 0.46 9.94 -8.54
N ASP A 131 -0.60 9.66 -9.31
CA ASP A 131 -1.93 10.23 -9.08
C ASP A 131 -2.53 9.69 -7.78
N LEU A 132 -2.40 8.39 -7.52
CA LEU A 132 -2.86 7.73 -6.29
C LEU A 132 -2.14 8.30 -5.06
N LEU A 133 -0.82 8.47 -5.14
CA LEU A 133 -0.03 9.04 -4.05
C LEU A 133 -0.51 10.45 -3.68
N VAL A 134 -0.77 11.29 -4.69
CA VAL A 134 -1.14 12.70 -4.45
C VAL A 134 -2.62 12.85 -4.12
N GLY A 135 -3.48 12.09 -4.77
CA GLY A 135 -4.94 12.29 -4.71
C GLY A 135 -5.65 11.53 -3.58
N ALA A 136 -5.16 10.39 -3.11
CA ALA A 136 -5.81 9.66 -2.03
C ALA A 136 -5.74 10.41 -0.70
N LYS A 137 -6.75 10.23 0.17
CA LYS A 137 -6.76 10.88 1.49
C LYS A 137 -5.70 10.30 2.42
N LYS A 138 -5.51 8.97 2.39
CA LYS A 138 -4.49 8.24 3.17
C LYS A 138 -3.67 7.33 2.27
N VAL A 139 -2.37 7.35 2.43
CA VAL A 139 -1.41 6.52 1.70
C VAL A 139 -0.74 5.54 2.67
N ILE A 140 -0.97 4.25 2.46
CA ILE A 140 -0.33 3.18 3.23
C ILE A 140 0.70 2.49 2.33
N VAL A 141 1.93 2.43 2.77
CA VAL A 141 2.97 1.60 2.16
C VAL A 141 2.89 0.20 2.76
N ALA A 142 2.77 -0.81 1.89
CA ALA A 142 2.84 -2.22 2.26
C ALA A 142 4.08 -2.85 1.59
N THR A 143 5.08 -3.20 2.38
CA THR A 143 6.35 -3.71 1.83
C THR A 143 7.07 -4.62 2.83
N THR A 144 7.94 -5.52 2.33
CA THR A 144 8.88 -6.20 3.21
C THR A 144 9.92 -5.21 3.73
N HIS A 145 10.39 -5.39 4.96
CA HIS A 145 11.38 -4.51 5.59
C HIS A 145 12.71 -4.51 4.83
N LEU A 146 13.11 -5.69 4.39
CA LEU A 146 14.32 -5.89 3.59
C LEU A 146 14.00 -6.38 2.18
N THR A 147 14.95 -6.19 1.27
CA THR A 147 14.94 -6.83 -0.04
C THR A 147 15.26 -8.33 0.09
N ARG A 148 15.08 -9.11 -0.98
CA ARG A 148 15.50 -10.52 -0.99
C ARG A 148 17.01 -10.72 -0.78
N LYS A 149 17.82 -9.66 -0.94
CA LYS A 149 19.26 -9.69 -0.71
C LYS A 149 19.66 -9.23 0.69
N GLY A 150 18.69 -8.83 1.51
CA GLY A 150 18.91 -8.31 2.85
C GLY A 150 19.16 -6.80 2.92
N ASP A 151 19.00 -6.06 1.81
CA ASP A 151 19.16 -4.60 1.84
C ASP A 151 17.92 -3.94 2.42
N PRO A 152 18.05 -2.90 3.29
CA PRO A 152 16.92 -2.16 3.82
C PRO A 152 16.10 -1.44 2.74
N LYS A 153 14.78 -1.40 2.91
CA LYS A 153 13.88 -0.61 2.07
C LYS A 153 13.47 0.70 2.73
N ILE A 154 13.56 0.79 4.06
CA ILE A 154 13.34 2.03 4.81
C ILE A 154 14.72 2.66 4.99
N VAL A 155 15.02 3.69 4.18
CA VAL A 155 16.36 4.25 4.01
C VAL A 155 16.41 5.72 4.45
N GLU A 156 17.59 6.25 4.73
CA GLU A 156 17.75 7.67 5.09
C GLU A 156 17.32 8.57 3.93
N GLU A 157 17.73 8.24 2.70
CA GLU A 157 17.34 8.93 1.47
C GLU A 157 17.16 7.91 0.34
N CYS A 158 16.08 8.06 -0.43
CA CYS A 158 15.84 7.20 -1.59
C CYS A 158 16.93 7.39 -2.63
N SER A 159 17.59 6.30 -3.03
CA SER A 159 18.53 6.26 -4.15
C SER A 159 17.84 6.05 -5.50
N PHE A 160 16.57 5.66 -5.49
CA PHE A 160 15.73 5.49 -6.68
C PHE A 160 14.84 6.70 -6.92
N PRO A 161 14.42 6.96 -8.16
CA PRO A 161 13.55 8.08 -8.49
C PRO A 161 12.26 8.07 -7.67
N LEU A 162 11.96 9.18 -7.02
CA LEU A 162 10.76 9.34 -6.22
C LEU A 162 9.50 9.24 -7.08
N THR A 163 8.45 8.71 -6.51
CA THR A 163 7.11 8.63 -7.11
C THR A 163 6.40 9.97 -7.09
N GLY A 164 6.65 10.77 -6.05
CA GLY A 164 6.11 12.11 -5.89
C GLY A 164 6.67 12.79 -4.64
N ALA A 165 6.28 14.04 -4.43
CA ALA A 165 6.74 14.82 -3.29
C ALA A 165 5.96 14.54 -2.00
N ARG A 166 4.68 14.11 -2.13
CA ARG A 166 3.85 13.76 -0.97
C ARG A 166 4.42 12.54 -0.26
N PRO A 167 4.60 12.57 1.08
CA PRO A 167 4.95 11.38 1.86
C PRO A 167 3.78 10.39 1.96
N ALA A 168 4.07 9.13 2.28
CA ALA A 168 3.09 8.20 2.80
C ALA A 168 2.67 8.62 4.21
N ASP A 169 1.46 8.20 4.62
CA ASP A 169 0.96 8.44 5.98
C ASP A 169 1.34 7.29 6.92
N LEU A 170 1.47 6.06 6.36
CA LEU A 170 1.79 4.86 7.12
C LEU A 170 2.70 3.93 6.31
N ILE A 171 3.63 3.27 7.00
CA ILE A 171 4.52 2.26 6.42
C ILE A 171 4.37 0.99 7.24
N VAL A 172 3.91 -0.09 6.63
CA VAL A 172 3.67 -1.39 7.27
C VAL A 172 4.60 -2.43 6.67
N THR A 173 5.36 -3.09 7.53
CA THR A 173 6.22 -4.21 7.19
C THR A 173 5.88 -5.42 8.05
N GLU A 174 6.48 -6.58 7.80
CA GLU A 174 6.37 -7.76 8.66
C GLU A 174 6.98 -7.56 10.05
N HIS A 175 7.83 -6.54 10.24
CA HIS A 175 8.53 -6.30 11.51
C HIS A 175 8.02 -5.09 12.30
N ALA A 176 7.48 -4.09 11.62
CA ALA A 176 7.09 -2.83 12.25
C ALA A 176 6.05 -2.06 11.45
N THR A 177 5.35 -1.16 12.16
CA THR A 177 4.51 -0.12 11.58
C THR A 177 5.06 1.25 11.97
N PHE A 178 5.22 2.13 10.98
CA PHE A 178 5.63 3.52 11.19
C PHE A 178 4.53 4.45 10.68
N SER A 179 4.20 5.48 11.43
CA SER A 179 3.52 6.66 10.91
C SER A 179 4.54 7.69 10.42
N VAL A 180 4.06 8.66 9.66
CA VAL A 180 4.90 9.75 9.14
C VAL A 180 4.26 11.07 9.55
N ASP A 181 5.04 11.93 10.19
CA ASP A 181 4.66 13.30 10.52
C ASP A 181 5.65 14.33 9.93
N GLU A 182 5.52 15.59 10.33
CA GLU A 182 6.36 16.69 9.82
C GLU A 182 7.86 16.50 10.15
N GLU A 183 8.20 15.75 11.19
CA GLU A 183 9.58 15.48 11.61
C GLU A 183 10.14 14.17 11.04
N GLY A 184 9.30 13.35 10.37
CA GLY A 184 9.67 12.09 9.72
C GLY A 184 9.00 10.87 10.32
N LEU A 185 9.74 9.76 10.44
CA LEU A 185 9.18 8.46 10.83
C LEU A 185 8.98 8.35 12.34
N VAL A 186 7.82 7.81 12.73
CA VAL A 186 7.47 7.46 14.12
C VAL A 186 7.15 5.97 14.17
N LEU A 187 7.90 5.21 14.96
CA LEU A 187 7.64 3.79 15.20
C LEU A 187 6.41 3.64 16.10
N GLU A 188 5.33 3.10 15.54
CA GLU A 188 4.05 2.93 16.24
C GLU A 188 3.89 1.54 16.85
N GLU A 189 4.41 0.53 16.17
CA GLU A 189 4.22 -0.86 16.55
C GLU A 189 5.40 -1.71 16.10
N ILE A 190 5.78 -2.67 16.95
CA ILE A 190 6.71 -3.74 16.63
C ILE A 190 5.89 -5.03 16.50
N ALA A 191 6.07 -5.77 15.40
CA ALA A 191 5.37 -7.03 15.20
C ALA A 191 5.75 -8.06 16.30
N PRO A 192 4.84 -8.98 16.67
CA PRO A 192 5.07 -9.95 17.76
C PRO A 192 6.35 -10.79 17.60
N ASP A 193 6.72 -11.11 16.35
CA ASP A 193 7.91 -11.91 16.02
C ASP A 193 9.15 -11.06 15.75
N SER A 194 9.17 -9.79 16.19
CA SER A 194 10.27 -8.86 16.02
C SER A 194 10.71 -8.22 17.34
N THR A 195 11.81 -7.50 17.31
CA THR A 195 12.33 -6.75 18.47
C THR A 195 12.72 -5.33 18.08
N PHE A 196 12.74 -4.43 19.03
CA PHE A 196 13.21 -3.05 18.82
C PHE A 196 14.63 -3.00 18.27
N GLU A 197 15.54 -3.84 18.80
CA GLU A 197 16.92 -3.93 18.36
C GLU A 197 17.02 -4.36 16.90
N TRP A 198 16.17 -5.32 16.48
CA TRP A 198 16.12 -5.77 15.10
C TRP A 198 15.64 -4.64 14.19
N VAL A 199 14.52 -4.00 14.54
CA VAL A 199 13.96 -2.87 13.76
C VAL A 199 14.98 -1.75 13.63
N ARG A 200 15.61 -1.35 14.74
CA ARG A 200 16.62 -0.30 14.77
C ARG A 200 17.85 -0.62 13.91
N SER A 201 18.32 -1.88 13.96
CA SER A 201 19.50 -2.31 13.21
C SER A 201 19.26 -2.42 11.70
N ASN A 202 18.01 -2.61 11.29
CA ASN A 202 17.62 -2.82 9.90
C ASN A 202 16.89 -1.61 9.28
N THR A 203 16.78 -0.49 10.01
CA THR A 203 16.16 0.76 9.53
C THR A 203 17.20 1.88 9.53
N PRO A 204 17.92 2.11 8.42
CA PRO A 204 18.89 3.23 8.30
C PRO A 204 18.25 4.61 8.44
N ALA A 205 16.97 4.77 8.10
CA ALA A 205 16.24 6.00 8.34
C ALA A 205 16.16 6.31 9.83
N PRO A 206 16.45 7.53 10.30
CA PRO A 206 16.17 7.93 11.67
C PRO A 206 14.66 7.91 11.94
N PHE A 207 14.28 7.44 13.11
CA PHE A 207 12.89 7.43 13.57
C PHE A 207 12.80 7.70 15.07
N ARG A 208 11.64 8.13 15.52
CA ARG A 208 11.27 8.32 16.94
C ARG A 208 10.33 7.19 17.36
N ASN A 209 10.25 6.92 18.64
CA ASN A 209 9.20 6.04 19.17
C ASN A 209 7.92 6.83 19.41
N SER A 210 6.77 6.20 19.20
CA SER A 210 5.50 6.76 19.65
C SER A 210 5.41 6.73 21.18
N ALA A 211 4.57 7.59 21.76
CA ALA A 211 4.35 7.63 23.20
C ALA A 211 3.86 6.28 23.76
N THR A 212 3.19 5.47 22.94
CA THR A 212 2.72 4.13 23.32
C THR A 212 3.88 3.16 23.51
N LEU A 213 4.95 3.26 22.71
CA LEU A 213 6.14 2.41 22.81
C LEU A 213 7.14 2.91 23.89
N GLU A 214 7.12 4.20 24.21
CA GLU A 214 7.95 4.75 25.29
C GLU A 214 7.42 4.38 26.69
N ALA A 215 6.16 3.94 26.77
CA ALA A 215 5.50 3.57 28.03
C ALA A 215 5.67 2.09 28.41
N VAL A 216 6.34 1.28 27.57
CA VAL A 216 6.63 -0.15 27.76
C VAL A 216 8.12 -0.36 28.03
#